data_0662568855213c12963f7e2fca8c0bd4
#
_entry.id   0662568855213c12963f7e2fca8c0bd4
#
_cell.length_a   1.000
_cell.length_b   1.000
_cell.length_c   1.000
_cell.angle_alpha   90.00
_cell.angle_beta   90.00
_cell.angle_gamma   90.00
#
_symmetry.space_group_name_H-M   'P 1'
#
loop_
_entity.id
_entity.type
_entity.pdbx_description
1 polymer ?
#
loop_
_entity_poly.entity_id
_entity_poly.type
_entity_poly.pdbx_seq_one_letter_code
_entity_poly.pdbx_strand_id
1 'polypeptide(L)'
;MLIWKWSPALAAGCTIVMKPAEQTPLSALFMAYLSKEAGFPNGVINIITGYGPTAGAAIASHPDINKVAFTGSTEVGKIIMKAAADSNLKRVALELGDV
;
A
#
# COMPACT_ATOMS: atom_id res chain seq x y z
N MET A 1 -1.08 11.46 -4.22
CA MET A 1 -0.33 10.39 -3.54
C MET A 1 -0.51 9.05 -4.21
N LEU A 2 -1.74 8.66 -4.52
CA LEU A 2 -2.01 7.36 -5.17
C LEU A 2 -1.25 7.20 -6.48
N ILE A 3 -1.30 8.18 -7.36
CA ILE A 3 -0.63 8.14 -8.66
C ILE A 3 0.90 8.00 -8.51
N TRP A 4 1.49 8.64 -7.54
CA TRP A 4 2.93 8.59 -7.31
C TRP A 4 3.42 7.18 -6.96
N LYS A 5 2.55 6.38 -6.36
CA LYS A 5 2.87 5.00 -5.97
C LYS A 5 2.48 4.00 -7.05
N TRP A 6 1.31 4.18 -7.66
CA TRP A 6 0.78 3.26 -8.65
C TRP A 6 1.54 3.32 -9.97
N SER A 7 1.82 4.52 -10.45
CA SER A 7 2.43 4.66 -11.79
C SER A 7 3.78 3.97 -11.90
N PRO A 8 4.75 4.20 -10.98
CA PRO A 8 6.02 3.49 -11.07
C PRO A 8 5.87 1.98 -10.88
N ALA A 9 5.02 1.53 -9.96
CA ALA A 9 4.83 0.12 -9.70
C ALA A 9 4.25 -0.59 -10.91
N LEU A 10 3.21 -0.05 -11.51
CA LEU A 10 2.58 -0.65 -12.69
C LEU A 10 3.50 -0.62 -13.90
N ALA A 11 4.24 0.46 -14.09
CA ALA A 11 5.21 0.57 -15.18
C ALA A 11 6.33 -0.48 -15.06
N ALA A 12 6.69 -0.84 -13.84
CA ALA A 12 7.71 -1.86 -13.58
C ALA A 12 7.15 -3.30 -13.62
N GLY A 13 5.87 -3.48 -13.88
CA GLY A 13 5.26 -4.80 -13.94
C GLY A 13 4.87 -5.39 -12.59
N CYS A 14 4.80 -4.57 -11.55
CA CYS A 14 4.42 -5.03 -10.22
C CYS A 14 2.91 -5.15 -10.06
N THR A 15 2.49 -6.00 -9.14
CA THR A 15 1.11 -6.01 -8.65
C THR A 15 1.02 -5.16 -7.39
N ILE A 16 -0.16 -4.66 -7.10
CA ILE A 16 -0.38 -3.71 -6.00
C ILE A 16 -1.46 -4.23 -5.06
N VAL A 17 -1.14 -4.17 -3.76
CA VAL A 17 -2.13 -4.30 -2.69
C VAL A 17 -2.11 -2.97 -1.95
N MET A 18 -3.22 -2.26 -1.98
CA MET A 18 -3.31 -0.93 -1.37
C MET A 18 -4.35 -0.91 -0.27
N LYS A 19 -3.97 -0.37 0.89
CA LYS A 19 -4.90 -0.04 1.95
C LYS A 19 -5.04 1.49 1.98
N PRO A 20 -6.18 2.05 1.55
CA PRO A 20 -6.39 3.49 1.64
C PRO A 20 -6.59 3.92 3.10
N ALA A 21 -6.48 5.22 3.35
CA ALA A 21 -6.78 5.77 4.67
C ALA A 21 -8.21 5.38 5.07
N GLU A 22 -8.37 5.00 6.32
CA GLU A 22 -9.66 4.48 6.82
C GLU A 22 -10.80 5.51 6.72
N GLN A 23 -10.49 6.81 6.76
CA GLN A 23 -11.49 7.87 6.64
C GLN A 23 -11.85 8.23 5.20
N THR A 24 -11.01 7.88 4.22
CA THR A 24 -11.21 8.32 2.83
C THR A 24 -10.91 7.21 1.82
N PRO A 25 -11.64 6.09 1.85
CA PRO A 25 -11.35 4.98 0.95
C PRO A 25 -12.00 5.11 -0.43
N LEU A 26 -12.96 6.03 -0.61
CA LEU A 26 -13.80 6.04 -1.81
C LEU A 26 -13.03 6.34 -3.10
N SER A 27 -12.06 7.25 -3.05
CA SER A 27 -11.26 7.57 -4.24
C SER A 27 -10.46 6.37 -4.73
N ALA A 28 -9.87 5.61 -3.79
CA ALA A 28 -9.10 4.41 -4.14
C ALA A 28 -10.01 3.33 -4.70
N LEU A 29 -11.19 3.13 -4.13
CA LEU A 29 -12.17 2.16 -4.62
C LEU A 29 -12.65 2.53 -6.02
N PHE A 30 -12.86 3.82 -6.28
CA PHE A 30 -13.25 4.29 -7.61
C PHE A 30 -12.14 4.05 -8.63
N MET A 31 -10.88 4.29 -8.26
CA MET A 31 -9.74 4.00 -9.13
C MET A 31 -9.60 2.52 -9.43
N ALA A 32 -9.92 1.66 -8.48
CA ALA A 32 -9.94 0.22 -8.70
C ALA A 32 -11.02 -0.15 -9.71
N TYR A 33 -12.20 0.44 -9.61
CA TYR A 33 -13.27 0.25 -10.58
C TYR A 33 -12.84 0.69 -11.97
N LEU A 34 -12.25 1.88 -12.10
CA LEU A 34 -11.77 2.39 -13.37
C LEU A 34 -10.66 1.51 -13.98
N SER A 35 -9.82 0.94 -13.14
CA SER A 35 -8.77 0.02 -13.59
C SER A 35 -9.36 -1.21 -14.25
N LYS A 36 -10.43 -1.75 -13.69
CA LYS A 36 -11.14 -2.88 -14.25
C LYS A 36 -11.73 -2.51 -15.60
N GLU A 37 -12.38 -1.36 -15.71
CA GLU A 37 -12.94 -0.85 -16.96
C GLU A 37 -11.86 -0.60 -18.03
N ALA A 38 -10.67 -0.20 -17.60
CA ALA A 38 -9.55 0.03 -18.50
C ALA A 38 -8.88 -1.26 -19.00
N GLY A 39 -9.25 -2.41 -18.46
CA GLY A 39 -8.75 -3.70 -18.94
C GLY A 39 -7.56 -4.26 -18.20
N PHE A 40 -7.22 -3.77 -17.03
CA PHE A 40 -6.16 -4.39 -16.23
C PHE A 40 -6.55 -5.82 -15.85
N PRO A 41 -5.62 -6.78 -15.93
CA PRO A 41 -5.90 -8.16 -15.53
C PRO A 41 -6.32 -8.25 -14.06
N ASN A 42 -7.14 -9.24 -13.75
CA ASN A 42 -7.55 -9.51 -12.37
C ASN A 42 -6.32 -9.77 -11.51
N GLY A 43 -6.32 -9.21 -10.29
CA GLY A 43 -5.23 -9.40 -9.34
C GLY A 43 -4.05 -8.46 -9.48
N VAL A 44 -4.02 -7.59 -10.49
CA VAL A 44 -2.94 -6.61 -10.63
C VAL A 44 -3.11 -5.46 -9.64
N ILE A 45 -4.32 -4.97 -9.47
CA ILE A 45 -4.63 -3.90 -8.53
C ILE A 45 -5.66 -4.41 -7.52
N ASN A 46 -5.30 -4.39 -6.25
CA ASN A 46 -6.13 -4.91 -5.17
C ASN A 46 -6.25 -3.85 -4.08
N ILE A 47 -7.49 -3.53 -3.71
CA ILE A 47 -7.77 -2.55 -2.66
C ILE A 47 -8.33 -3.28 -1.45
N ILE A 48 -7.70 -3.06 -0.30
CA ILE A 48 -8.15 -3.60 0.97
C ILE A 48 -8.57 -2.44 1.86
N THR A 49 -9.81 -2.45 2.31
CA THR A 49 -10.28 -1.47 3.30
C THR A 49 -10.10 -2.05 4.70
N GLY A 50 -9.74 -1.21 5.65
CA GLY A 50 -9.54 -1.67 7.02
C GLY A 50 -8.73 -0.67 7.83
N TYR A 51 -8.46 -1.03 9.07
CA TYR A 51 -7.73 -0.18 10.00
C TYR A 51 -6.23 -0.40 9.90
N GLY A 52 -5.45 0.67 10.18
CA GLY A 52 -4.00 0.60 10.20
C GLY A 52 -3.46 -0.50 11.11
N PRO A 53 -3.90 -0.56 12.38
CA PRO A 53 -3.39 -1.59 13.32
C PRO A 53 -3.72 -3.03 12.95
N THR A 54 -4.67 -3.26 12.06
CA THR A 54 -5.02 -4.61 11.59
C THR A 54 -4.60 -4.84 10.16
N ALA A 55 -5.29 -4.23 9.18
CA ALA A 55 -5.00 -4.44 7.77
C ALA A 55 -3.61 -3.90 7.37
N GLY A 56 -3.26 -2.69 7.83
CA GLY A 56 -1.96 -2.11 7.55
C GLY A 56 -0.82 -2.91 8.17
N ALA A 57 -0.99 -3.36 9.41
CA ALA A 57 0.00 -4.18 10.09
C ALA A 57 0.19 -5.52 9.39
N ALA A 58 -0.89 -6.12 8.89
CA ALA A 58 -0.81 -7.37 8.14
C ALA A 58 0.01 -7.22 6.85
N ILE A 59 -0.16 -6.11 6.14
CA ILE A 59 0.64 -5.80 4.95
C ILE A 59 2.12 -5.67 5.30
N ALA A 60 2.42 -4.91 6.34
CA ALA A 60 3.81 -4.65 6.74
C ALA A 60 4.55 -5.92 7.18
N SER A 61 3.85 -6.89 7.74
CA SER A 61 4.45 -8.13 8.24
C SER A 61 4.29 -9.33 7.30
N HIS A 62 3.65 -9.16 6.15
CA HIS A 62 3.39 -10.30 5.28
C HIS A 62 4.66 -10.77 4.55
N PRO A 63 5.01 -12.06 4.63
CA PRO A 63 6.26 -12.55 4.07
C PRO A 63 6.30 -12.55 2.53
N ASP A 64 5.16 -12.49 1.87
CA ASP A 64 5.09 -12.51 0.40
C ASP A 64 4.99 -11.12 -0.22
N ILE A 65 4.97 -10.07 0.60
CA ILE A 65 5.02 -8.70 0.11
C ILE A 65 6.49 -8.26 0.01
N ASN A 66 6.91 -7.86 -1.17
CA ASN A 66 8.31 -7.56 -1.47
C ASN A 66 8.70 -6.12 -1.15
N LYS A 67 7.73 -5.20 -1.16
CA LYS A 67 7.97 -3.80 -0.85
C LYS A 67 6.71 -3.17 -0.28
N VAL A 68 6.88 -2.33 0.73
CA VAL A 68 5.80 -1.51 1.27
C VAL A 68 6.15 -0.04 1.09
N ALA A 69 5.18 0.77 0.70
CA ALA A 69 5.30 2.22 0.62
C ALA A 69 4.25 2.85 1.53
N PHE A 70 4.65 3.80 2.34
CA PHE A 70 3.78 4.42 3.31
C PHE A 70 3.97 5.94 3.35
N THR A 71 2.87 6.65 3.42
CA THR A 71 2.86 8.10 3.65
C THR A 71 2.06 8.37 4.91
N GLY A 72 2.63 9.12 5.84
CA GLY A 72 1.95 9.48 7.07
C GLY A 72 2.91 9.84 8.19
N SER A 73 2.55 9.52 9.43
CA SER A 73 3.31 9.92 10.60
C SER A 73 4.62 9.13 10.74
N THR A 74 5.61 9.77 11.32
CA THR A 74 6.89 9.15 11.64
C THR A 74 6.73 7.98 12.61
N GLU A 75 5.82 8.11 13.57
CA GLU A 75 5.54 7.05 14.53
C GLU A 75 5.07 5.77 13.84
N VAL A 76 4.09 5.87 12.95
CA VAL A 76 3.60 4.71 12.20
C VAL A 76 4.66 4.19 11.23
N GLY A 77 5.44 5.08 10.64
CA GLY A 77 6.57 4.68 9.79
C GLY A 77 7.57 3.79 10.50
N LYS A 78 7.88 4.10 11.75
CA LYS A 78 8.76 3.25 12.58
C LYS A 78 8.16 1.88 12.81
N ILE A 79 6.87 1.80 13.08
CA ILE A 79 6.17 0.53 13.29
C ILE A 79 6.24 -0.32 12.03
N ILE A 80 6.02 0.27 10.87
CA ILE A 80 6.07 -0.42 9.58
C ILE A 80 7.48 -0.94 9.30
N MET A 81 8.49 -0.12 9.53
CA MET A 81 9.88 -0.51 9.29
C MET A 81 10.29 -1.67 10.18
N LYS A 82 9.85 -1.65 11.43
CA LYS A 82 10.11 -2.72 12.39
C LYS A 82 9.45 -4.03 11.97
N ALA A 83 8.18 -3.96 11.55
CA ALA A 83 7.44 -5.13 11.08
C ALA A 83 8.06 -5.71 9.81
N ALA A 84 8.54 -4.88 8.90
CA ALA A 84 9.24 -5.31 7.71
C ALA A 84 10.53 -6.04 8.07
N ALA A 85 11.31 -5.48 8.98
CA ALA A 85 12.57 -6.08 9.43
C ALA A 85 12.34 -7.44 10.10
N ASP A 86 11.28 -7.56 10.90
CA ASP A 86 10.98 -8.77 11.66
C ASP A 86 10.31 -9.86 10.81
N SER A 87 9.86 -9.55 9.61
CA SER A 87 9.22 -10.53 8.73
C SER A 87 10.17 -11.04 7.65
N ASN A 88 10.18 -10.41 6.48
CA ASN A 88 11.00 -10.87 5.36
C ASN A 88 12.05 -9.84 4.91
N LEU A 89 12.25 -8.81 5.73
CA LEU A 89 13.17 -7.71 5.41
C LEU A 89 12.80 -7.04 4.08
N LYS A 90 11.51 -6.84 3.83
CA LYS A 90 11.05 -6.19 2.61
C LYS A 90 11.54 -4.75 2.51
N ARG A 91 11.62 -4.24 1.32
CA ARG A 91 11.95 -2.84 1.09
C ARG A 91 10.85 -1.94 1.64
N VAL A 92 11.24 -0.83 2.24
CA VAL A 92 10.32 0.14 2.81
C VAL A 92 10.64 1.52 2.24
N ALA A 93 9.62 2.16 1.67
CA ALA A 93 9.70 3.55 1.22
C ALA A 93 8.77 4.38 2.09
N LEU A 94 9.29 5.39 2.76
CA LEU A 94 8.53 6.21 3.70
C LEU A 94 8.51 7.66 3.24
N GLU A 95 7.33 8.26 3.29
CA GLU A 95 7.13 9.69 3.12
C GLU A 95 6.51 10.21 4.41
N LEU A 96 7.33 10.79 5.25
CA LEU A 96 6.98 11.14 6.63
C LEU A 96 6.97 12.65 6.83
N GLY A 97 6.55 13.08 8.02
CA GLY A 97 6.54 14.48 8.40
C GLY A 97 5.19 15.16 8.29
N ASP A 98 4.18 14.44 7.92
CA ASP A 98 2.81 14.93 7.96
C ASP A 98 2.29 14.81 9.38
N VAL A 99 2.27 15.89 10.05
CA VAL A 99 1.85 15.88 11.44
C VAL A 99 0.35 16.08 11.56
#